data_2cb4e5d3e1dbc01b4935c750f692c20d
#
_entry.id   2cb4e5d3e1dbc01b4935c750f692c20d
#
_cell.length_a   1.000
_cell.length_b   1.000
_cell.length_c   1.000
_cell.angle_alpha   90.00
_cell.angle_beta   90.00
_cell.angle_gamma   90.00
#
_symmetry.space_group_name_H-M   'P 1'
#
loop_
_entity.id
_entity.type
_entity.pdbx_description
1 polymer ?
#
loop_
_entity_poly.entity_id
_entity_poly.type
_entity_poly.pdbx_seq_one_letter_code
_entity_poly.pdbx_strand_id
1 'polypeptide(L)'
;MSIQKLKLRLSADPKKVIIQFLRMNEKRTKKILKKIISLSDEEIVNKLNEVYEQFSARHKNFEELVYENYKLVEEYLPAKANLNEETKHLIGAYFSKEYSIESAALFNPSMVAHPDQNGIEPGEFKFVMSLRATGEGHISSVEFREGIISSNGDVRLINDSPYSLLPKRTVYPYKELKAKKIRKDNATEYKKKDFISSNYRCKFDDNSIISERVLSPVSPAESKGIEDARFVKFNDENDSKYFATYTAYNGKSLRTQIIETTDFKNFELGTLHGKMVNDKGMALFPRKIKGKYFITSRQDGENLYMMESDNIYKWNKSKLILQPKRMWDLMQLGNCGSPIETDAGWLLLTHAVGPVRKYVISAILLDLENPYKVIGVLNEPLLEPDETEREGYVPNVVYSCGSIIHNNYLVIPYAMSDSACGFAKIEVKKLLNKFS
;
A
#
# COMPACT_ATOMS: atom_id res chain seq x y z
N MET A 1 16.08 -28.94 -2.32
CA MET A 1 15.94 -28.22 -1.03
C MET A 1 14.85 -27.18 -1.21
N SER A 2 13.81 -27.23 -0.40
CA SER A 2 12.63 -26.37 -0.49
C SER A 2 12.89 -24.97 0.11
N ILE A 3 12.11 -23.98 -0.30
CA ILE A 3 12.02 -22.70 0.40
C ILE A 3 11.59 -22.96 1.86
N GLN A 4 12.13 -22.21 2.80
CA GLN A 4 11.80 -22.33 4.22
C GLN A 4 10.73 -21.28 4.58
N LYS A 5 9.54 -21.73 5.00
CA LYS A 5 8.52 -20.88 5.60
C LYS A 5 8.90 -20.55 7.05
N LEU A 6 8.78 -19.29 7.45
CA LEU A 6 9.05 -18.84 8.82
C LEU A 6 7.79 -18.94 9.68
N LYS A 7 7.97 -19.00 11.00
CA LYS A 7 6.84 -19.10 11.95
C LYS A 7 6.06 -17.81 12.14
N LEU A 8 6.69 -16.66 11.84
CA LEU A 8 6.07 -15.34 12.00
C LEU A 8 4.88 -15.20 11.06
N ARG A 9 3.72 -14.87 11.61
CA ARG A 9 2.50 -14.53 10.88
C ARG A 9 1.96 -13.19 11.34
N LEU A 10 1.38 -12.45 10.41
CA LEU A 10 0.66 -11.20 10.64
C LEU A 10 -0.79 -11.41 10.21
N SER A 11 -1.71 -11.12 11.11
CA SER A 11 -3.15 -11.14 10.85
C SER A 11 -3.73 -9.76 11.08
N ALA A 12 -4.88 -9.50 10.50
CA ALA A 12 -5.64 -8.28 10.73
C ALA A 12 -5.97 -8.09 12.22
N ASP A 13 -5.82 -6.85 12.70
CA ASP A 13 -6.22 -6.46 14.05
C ASP A 13 -7.41 -5.47 13.99
N PRO A 14 -8.63 -5.91 14.32
CA PRO A 14 -9.82 -5.03 14.30
C PRO A 14 -9.74 -3.87 15.31
N LYS A 15 -8.78 -3.88 16.25
CA LYS A 15 -8.52 -2.77 17.16
C LYS A 15 -7.80 -1.59 16.50
N LYS A 16 -7.20 -1.79 15.32
CA LYS A 16 -6.63 -0.73 14.50
C LYS A 16 -7.75 0.15 13.94
N VAL A 17 -8.00 1.29 14.57
CA VAL A 17 -9.12 2.19 14.28
C VAL A 17 -8.64 3.62 14.04
N ILE A 18 -9.37 4.33 13.19
CA ILE A 18 -9.23 5.78 13.00
C ILE A 18 -10.55 6.47 13.28
N ILE A 19 -10.49 7.75 13.67
CA ILE A 19 -11.68 8.59 13.74
C ILE A 19 -12.02 9.11 12.34
N GLN A 20 -13.26 8.93 11.94
CA GLN A 20 -13.83 9.50 10.72
C GLN A 20 -15.02 10.38 11.03
N PHE A 21 -15.24 11.41 10.19
CA PHE A 21 -16.43 12.23 10.24
C PHE A 21 -17.69 11.42 9.91
N LEU A 22 -18.66 11.42 10.79
CA LEU A 22 -19.97 10.80 10.59
C LEU A 22 -20.90 11.76 9.85
N ARG A 23 -20.90 11.66 8.52
CA ARG A 23 -21.73 12.53 7.66
C ARG A 23 -23.20 12.19 7.78
N MET A 24 -24.01 13.23 8.01
CA MET A 24 -25.48 13.16 8.03
C MET A 24 -26.07 14.20 7.09
N ASN A 25 -27.36 14.06 6.73
CA ASN A 25 -28.06 15.12 6.01
C ASN A 25 -28.29 16.36 6.91
N GLU A 26 -28.43 17.53 6.31
CA GLU A 26 -28.56 18.82 6.99
C GLU A 26 -29.68 18.83 8.06
N LYS A 27 -30.85 18.28 7.72
CA LYS A 27 -32.00 18.22 8.65
C LYS A 27 -31.66 17.45 9.92
N ARG A 28 -30.98 16.29 9.79
CA ARG A 28 -30.57 15.47 10.93
C ARG A 28 -29.45 16.14 11.72
N THR A 29 -28.48 16.75 11.04
CA THR A 29 -27.40 17.52 11.65
C THR A 29 -27.95 18.62 12.54
N LYS A 30 -28.80 19.50 12.02
CA LYS A 30 -29.43 20.58 12.78
C LYS A 30 -30.25 20.08 13.97
N LYS A 31 -30.95 18.93 13.82
CA LYS A 31 -31.72 18.33 14.92
C LYS A 31 -30.84 17.84 16.06
N ILE A 32 -29.68 17.22 15.74
CA ILE A 32 -28.71 16.74 16.75
C ILE A 32 -28.05 17.92 17.45
N LEU A 33 -27.58 18.92 16.70
CA LEU A 33 -26.98 20.13 17.25
C LEU A 33 -27.93 20.82 18.24
N LYS A 34 -29.21 20.99 17.87
CA LYS A 34 -30.21 21.59 18.75
C LYS A 34 -30.39 20.82 20.07
N LYS A 35 -30.35 19.48 20.01
CA LYS A 35 -30.46 18.65 21.22
C LYS A 35 -29.24 18.81 22.15
N ILE A 36 -28.02 18.81 21.56
CA ILE A 36 -26.80 18.96 22.38
C ILE A 36 -26.74 20.32 23.04
N ILE A 37 -27.05 21.40 22.31
CA ILE A 37 -27.07 22.78 22.83
C ILE A 37 -28.12 22.97 23.90
N SER A 38 -29.17 22.16 23.96
CA SER A 38 -30.20 22.23 25.01
C SER A 38 -29.85 21.45 26.28
N LEU A 39 -28.73 20.75 26.34
CA LEU A 39 -28.25 20.10 27.54
C LEU A 39 -27.70 21.13 28.54
N SER A 40 -27.72 20.80 29.82
CA SER A 40 -27.04 21.57 30.86
C SER A 40 -25.50 21.36 30.76
N ASP A 41 -24.73 22.31 31.28
CA ASP A 41 -23.28 22.21 31.37
C ASP A 41 -22.83 20.94 32.10
N GLU A 42 -23.52 20.54 33.15
CA GLU A 42 -23.26 19.32 33.88
C GLU A 42 -23.47 18.06 33.05
N GLU A 43 -24.56 17.98 32.28
CA GLU A 43 -24.84 16.87 31.35
C GLU A 43 -23.78 16.79 30.22
N ILE A 44 -23.33 17.94 29.71
CA ILE A 44 -22.28 18.03 28.68
C ILE A 44 -20.96 17.49 29.20
N VAL A 45 -20.51 17.98 30.37
CA VAL A 45 -19.23 17.59 31.00
C VAL A 45 -19.23 16.10 31.34
N ASN A 46 -20.32 15.62 32.00
CA ASN A 46 -20.42 14.20 32.35
C ASN A 46 -20.35 13.31 31.10
N LYS A 47 -21.09 13.66 30.05
CA LYS A 47 -21.07 12.87 28.82
C LYS A 47 -19.75 12.93 28.09
N LEU A 48 -19.09 14.07 28.05
CA LEU A 48 -17.77 14.22 27.45
C LEU A 48 -16.70 13.40 28.17
N ASN A 49 -16.74 13.37 29.51
CA ASN A 49 -15.84 12.56 30.34
C ASN A 49 -16.03 11.06 30.04
N GLU A 50 -17.27 10.58 29.94
CA GLU A 50 -17.53 9.18 29.52
C GLU A 50 -16.94 8.86 28.14
N VAL A 51 -17.09 9.79 27.19
CA VAL A 51 -16.53 9.62 25.84
C VAL A 51 -15.00 9.55 25.89
N TYR A 52 -14.35 10.43 26.66
CA TYR A 52 -12.89 10.42 26.77
C TYR A 52 -12.39 9.15 27.47
N GLU A 53 -13.05 8.71 28.52
CA GLU A 53 -12.70 7.47 29.21
C GLU A 53 -12.76 6.24 28.27
N GLN A 54 -13.77 6.19 27.42
CA GLN A 54 -13.98 5.04 26.53
C GLN A 54 -13.10 5.04 25.27
N PHE A 55 -12.78 6.21 24.72
CA PHE A 55 -12.21 6.31 23.38
C PHE A 55 -10.81 6.95 23.31
N SER A 56 -10.41 7.83 24.22
CA SER A 56 -9.16 8.58 24.11
C SER A 56 -7.91 7.69 24.07
N ALA A 57 -7.89 6.61 24.82
CA ALA A 57 -6.75 5.67 24.84
C ALA A 57 -6.54 4.91 23.53
N ARG A 58 -7.51 4.93 22.63
CA ARG A 58 -7.44 4.23 21.32
C ARG A 58 -6.93 5.11 20.19
N HIS A 59 -6.80 6.43 20.42
CA HIS A 59 -6.43 7.41 19.42
C HIS A 59 -5.40 8.39 19.98
N LYS A 60 -4.30 8.59 19.27
CA LYS A 60 -3.18 9.43 19.72
C LYS A 60 -3.57 10.90 19.93
N ASN A 61 -4.50 11.41 19.11
CA ASN A 61 -4.93 12.81 19.07
C ASN A 61 -6.47 12.92 19.14
N PHE A 62 -7.11 12.21 20.07
CA PHE A 62 -8.57 12.11 20.10
C PHE A 62 -9.27 13.47 20.19
N GLU A 63 -8.81 14.36 21.08
CA GLU A 63 -9.38 15.71 21.28
C GLU A 63 -9.29 16.55 20.00
N GLU A 64 -8.13 16.57 19.34
CA GLU A 64 -7.95 17.29 18.07
C GLU A 64 -8.89 16.76 17.00
N LEU A 65 -9.01 15.42 16.86
CA LEU A 65 -9.86 14.80 15.86
C LEU A 65 -11.34 15.08 16.05
N VAL A 66 -11.85 15.03 17.27
CA VAL A 66 -13.25 15.37 17.54
C VAL A 66 -13.51 16.86 17.34
N TYR A 67 -12.57 17.73 17.70
CA TYR A 67 -12.69 19.17 17.44
C TYR A 67 -12.69 19.50 15.94
N GLU A 68 -11.87 18.85 15.14
CA GLU A 68 -11.92 18.99 13.67
C GLU A 68 -13.28 18.55 13.09
N ASN A 69 -13.87 17.50 13.64
CA ASN A 69 -15.21 17.06 13.23
C ASN A 69 -16.32 18.05 13.65
N TYR A 70 -16.15 18.75 14.79
CA TYR A 70 -17.02 19.86 15.16
C TYR A 70 -16.98 20.98 14.10
N LYS A 71 -15.81 21.39 13.65
CA LYS A 71 -15.65 22.44 12.61
C LYS A 71 -16.41 22.12 11.32
N LEU A 72 -16.55 20.84 10.97
CA LEU A 72 -17.29 20.43 9.78
C LEU A 72 -18.81 20.59 9.89
N VAL A 73 -19.34 20.83 11.07
CA VAL A 73 -20.78 21.05 11.33
C VAL A 73 -21.08 22.43 11.91
N GLU A 74 -20.07 23.24 12.19
CA GLU A 74 -20.19 24.57 12.78
C GLU A 74 -21.11 25.49 11.96
N GLU A 75 -21.08 25.39 10.64
CA GLU A 75 -21.94 26.19 9.74
C GLU A 75 -23.46 25.95 9.94
N TYR A 76 -23.83 24.81 10.54
CA TYR A 76 -25.23 24.46 10.82
C TYR A 76 -25.73 24.96 12.19
N LEU A 77 -24.87 25.61 12.97
CA LEU A 77 -25.22 26.19 14.27
C LEU A 77 -26.05 27.47 14.11
N PRO A 78 -26.89 27.83 15.10
CA PRO A 78 -27.54 29.13 15.13
C PRO A 78 -26.51 30.29 15.17
N ALA A 79 -26.76 31.36 14.42
CA ALA A 79 -25.83 32.49 14.23
C ALA A 79 -25.37 33.21 15.54
N LYS A 80 -26.00 32.94 16.69
CA LYS A 80 -25.65 33.49 18.00
C LYS A 80 -25.25 32.44 19.03
N ALA A 81 -24.97 31.21 18.62
CA ALA A 81 -24.54 30.17 19.52
C ALA A 81 -23.14 30.49 20.05
N ASN A 82 -23.06 30.90 21.33
CA ASN A 82 -21.79 31.03 22.04
C ASN A 82 -21.56 29.74 22.84
N LEU A 83 -20.70 28.84 22.32
CA LEU A 83 -20.44 27.52 22.90
C LEU A 83 -19.10 27.50 23.61
N ASN A 84 -19.09 26.90 24.81
CA ASN A 84 -17.83 26.57 25.52
C ASN A 84 -17.10 25.42 24.79
N GLU A 85 -15.86 25.17 25.19
CA GLU A 85 -15.01 24.16 24.53
C GLU A 85 -15.55 22.74 24.75
N GLU A 86 -16.09 22.44 25.92
CA GLU A 86 -16.69 21.13 26.22
C GLU A 86 -17.85 20.82 25.29
N THR A 87 -18.72 21.79 25.05
CA THR A 87 -19.85 21.63 24.11
C THR A 87 -19.35 21.40 22.68
N LYS A 88 -18.31 22.11 22.25
CA LYS A 88 -17.72 21.92 20.90
C LYS A 88 -17.14 20.51 20.76
N HIS A 89 -16.39 20.03 21.76
CA HIS A 89 -15.85 18.67 21.74
C HIS A 89 -16.95 17.60 21.77
N LEU A 90 -17.99 17.80 22.61
CA LEU A 90 -19.11 16.86 22.64
C LEU A 90 -19.84 16.83 21.29
N ILE A 91 -20.09 17.98 20.64
CA ILE A 91 -20.64 18.03 19.29
C ILE A 91 -19.74 17.23 18.33
N GLY A 92 -18.44 17.49 18.33
CA GLY A 92 -17.49 16.77 17.49
C GLY A 92 -17.53 15.26 17.72
N ALA A 93 -17.63 14.81 18.96
CA ALA A 93 -17.76 13.40 19.29
C ALA A 93 -19.04 12.77 18.70
N TYR A 94 -20.19 13.46 18.74
CA TYR A 94 -21.44 13.00 18.12
C TYR A 94 -21.39 12.93 16.60
N PHE A 95 -20.49 13.67 15.97
CA PHE A 95 -20.24 13.63 14.52
C PHE A 95 -18.98 12.86 14.16
N SER A 96 -18.47 12.05 15.08
CA SER A 96 -17.37 11.11 14.89
C SER A 96 -17.86 9.67 14.87
N LYS A 97 -17.13 8.80 14.18
CA LYS A 97 -17.23 7.34 14.28
C LYS A 97 -15.85 6.73 14.24
N GLU A 98 -15.63 5.63 14.93
CA GLU A 98 -14.48 4.78 14.65
C GLU A 98 -14.68 4.01 13.34
N TYR A 99 -13.60 3.83 12.62
CA TYR A 99 -13.51 3.02 11.42
C TYR A 99 -12.35 2.04 11.57
N SER A 100 -12.63 0.74 11.53
CA SER A 100 -11.59 -0.28 11.61
C SER A 100 -10.93 -0.50 10.26
N ILE A 101 -9.62 -0.25 10.20
CA ILE A 101 -8.81 -0.31 8.99
C ILE A 101 -8.50 -1.75 8.59
N GLU A 102 -8.29 -2.62 9.59
CA GLU A 102 -7.95 -4.02 9.42
C GLU A 102 -9.12 -4.96 9.77
N SER A 103 -10.38 -4.52 9.63
CA SER A 103 -11.54 -5.34 10.08
C SER A 103 -11.71 -6.65 9.33
N ALA A 104 -11.23 -6.76 8.08
CA ALA A 104 -11.45 -7.93 7.24
C ALA A 104 -10.15 -8.69 6.92
N ALA A 105 -9.05 -8.01 6.59
CA ALA A 105 -7.82 -8.68 6.15
C ALA A 105 -6.60 -7.74 6.21
N LEU A 106 -5.40 -8.36 6.32
CA LEU A 106 -4.10 -7.70 6.21
C LEU A 106 -3.18 -8.56 5.34
N PHE A 107 -2.85 -8.13 4.11
CA PHE A 107 -2.25 -8.98 3.09
C PHE A 107 -1.46 -8.20 2.03
N ASN A 108 -0.98 -8.87 0.98
CA ASN A 108 -0.21 -8.33 -0.15
C ASN A 108 0.98 -7.46 0.28
N PRO A 109 1.92 -8.04 1.07
CA PRO A 109 3.06 -7.32 1.61
C PRO A 109 4.08 -6.95 0.53
N SER A 110 4.71 -5.77 0.69
CA SER A 110 5.87 -5.33 -0.10
C SER A 110 6.95 -4.79 0.82
N MET A 111 8.15 -5.31 0.71
CA MET A 111 9.25 -5.02 1.63
C MET A 111 10.37 -4.25 0.92
N VAL A 112 10.89 -3.19 1.57
CA VAL A 112 12.04 -2.41 1.11
C VAL A 112 12.97 -2.06 2.27
N ALA A 113 14.21 -1.68 1.96
CA ALA A 113 15.16 -1.17 2.95
C ALA A 113 14.55 -0.01 3.75
N HIS A 114 14.70 0.01 5.06
CA HIS A 114 14.35 1.15 5.89
C HIS A 114 15.28 2.35 5.58
N PRO A 115 14.79 3.60 5.54
CA PRO A 115 15.61 4.77 5.28
C PRO A 115 16.74 4.97 6.32
N ASP A 116 16.50 4.57 7.55
CA ASP A 116 17.47 4.62 8.63
C ASP A 116 17.89 3.21 9.06
N GLN A 117 19.15 2.88 8.84
CA GLN A 117 19.76 1.59 9.20
C GLN A 117 20.53 1.64 10.53
N ASN A 118 20.39 2.71 11.33
CA ASN A 118 21.03 2.83 12.63
C ASN A 118 20.32 2.00 13.72
N GLY A 119 21.06 1.66 14.78
CA GLY A 119 20.48 0.99 15.96
C GLY A 119 20.16 -0.49 15.73
N ILE A 120 20.87 -1.17 14.83
CA ILE A 120 20.79 -2.62 14.60
C ILE A 120 22.14 -3.28 14.81
N GLU A 121 22.14 -4.59 15.07
CA GLU A 121 23.37 -5.36 15.28
C GLU A 121 24.13 -5.60 13.95
N PRO A 122 25.44 -5.85 14.00
CA PRO A 122 26.21 -6.19 12.81
C PRO A 122 25.61 -7.41 12.08
N GLY A 123 25.38 -7.24 10.78
CA GLY A 123 24.76 -8.27 9.93
C GLY A 123 23.23 -8.30 9.94
N GLU A 124 22.58 -7.45 10.71
CA GLU A 124 21.14 -7.21 10.62
C GLU A 124 20.80 -6.18 9.53
N PHE A 125 19.54 -6.16 9.12
CA PHE A 125 19.01 -5.25 8.11
C PHE A 125 17.62 -4.80 8.48
N LYS A 126 17.41 -3.50 8.62
CA LYS A 126 16.10 -2.91 8.92
C LYS A 126 15.29 -2.70 7.64
N PHE A 127 14.01 -3.05 7.68
CA PHE A 127 13.10 -2.89 6.55
C PHE A 127 11.81 -2.16 6.93
N VAL A 128 11.18 -1.57 5.92
CA VAL A 128 9.78 -1.14 5.94
C VAL A 128 8.99 -2.09 5.06
N MET A 129 7.86 -2.56 5.55
CA MET A 129 6.93 -3.39 4.82
C MET A 129 5.58 -2.68 4.70
N SER A 130 5.11 -2.45 3.48
CA SER A 130 3.74 -2.02 3.24
C SER A 130 2.81 -3.21 3.13
N LEU A 131 1.57 -3.03 3.55
CA LEU A 131 0.53 -4.05 3.58
C LEU A 131 -0.78 -3.46 3.08
N ARG A 132 -1.58 -4.26 2.40
CA ARG A 132 -2.96 -3.92 2.09
C ARG A 132 -3.83 -4.29 3.28
N ALA A 133 -4.41 -3.29 3.94
CA ALA A 133 -5.38 -3.46 5.00
C ALA A 133 -6.78 -3.29 4.41
N THR A 134 -7.67 -4.25 4.62
CA THR A 134 -9.06 -4.16 4.19
C THR A 134 -9.95 -3.93 5.40
N GLY A 135 -10.55 -2.76 5.44
CA GLY A 135 -11.39 -2.30 6.54
C GLY A 135 -12.89 -2.45 6.30
N GLU A 136 -13.67 -1.76 7.14
CA GLU A 136 -15.13 -1.68 7.05
C GLU A 136 -15.59 -1.33 5.63
N GLY A 137 -16.59 -2.04 5.11
CA GLY A 137 -17.11 -1.85 3.76
C GLY A 137 -16.17 -2.33 2.65
N HIS A 138 -15.19 -3.17 2.96
CA HIS A 138 -14.19 -3.71 2.04
C HIS A 138 -13.38 -2.61 1.31
N ILE A 139 -13.08 -1.52 2.02
CA ILE A 139 -12.25 -0.44 1.49
C ILE A 139 -10.80 -0.72 1.90
N SER A 140 -9.90 -0.76 0.92
CA SER A 140 -8.49 -1.04 1.16
C SER A 140 -7.68 0.24 1.38
N SER A 141 -6.76 0.18 2.35
CA SER A 141 -5.74 1.19 2.66
C SER A 141 -4.36 0.57 2.61
N VAL A 142 -3.30 1.39 2.58
CA VAL A 142 -1.91 0.92 2.74
C VAL A 142 -1.43 1.27 4.14
N GLU A 143 -1.04 0.24 4.88
CA GLU A 143 -0.38 0.35 6.17
C GLU A 143 1.08 -0.06 6.09
N PHE A 144 1.83 0.25 7.14
CA PHE A 144 3.26 -0.06 7.21
C PHE A 144 3.58 -0.83 8.49
N ARG A 145 4.59 -1.68 8.40
CA ARG A 145 5.26 -2.31 9.55
C ARG A 145 6.78 -2.16 9.37
N GLU A 146 7.47 -2.11 10.49
CA GLU A 146 8.93 -2.09 10.52
C GLU A 146 9.44 -3.42 11.05
N GLY A 147 10.59 -3.84 10.59
CA GLY A 147 11.20 -5.07 11.07
C GLY A 147 12.68 -5.17 10.76
N ILE A 148 13.26 -6.24 11.22
CA ILE A 148 14.68 -6.56 11.06
C ILE A 148 14.81 -7.95 10.46
N ILE A 149 15.68 -8.07 9.48
CA ILE A 149 16.18 -9.34 8.94
C ILE A 149 17.53 -9.59 9.55
N SER A 150 17.70 -10.75 10.20
CA SER A 150 18.97 -11.17 10.76
C SER A 150 19.95 -11.66 9.69
N SER A 151 21.20 -11.88 10.04
CA SER A 151 22.25 -12.38 9.13
C SER A 151 21.92 -13.72 8.46
N ASN A 152 21.05 -14.54 9.08
CA ASN A 152 20.60 -15.83 8.55
C ASN A 152 19.23 -15.77 7.87
N GLY A 153 18.69 -14.55 7.64
CA GLY A 153 17.42 -14.32 6.93
C GLY A 153 16.15 -14.53 7.78
N ASP A 154 16.25 -14.64 9.11
CA ASP A 154 15.09 -14.66 9.98
C ASP A 154 14.53 -13.26 10.17
N VAL A 155 13.20 -13.17 10.35
CA VAL A 155 12.46 -11.91 10.40
C VAL A 155 11.85 -11.70 11.78
N ARG A 156 11.99 -10.48 12.33
CA ARG A 156 11.27 -10.00 13.51
C ARG A 156 10.69 -8.62 13.25
N LEU A 157 9.52 -8.33 13.80
CA LEU A 157 8.95 -6.99 13.75
C LEU A 157 9.44 -6.13 14.90
N ILE A 158 9.46 -4.82 14.69
CA ILE A 158 9.84 -3.79 15.67
C ILE A 158 8.84 -2.63 15.60
N ASN A 159 8.86 -1.77 16.62
CA ASN A 159 8.08 -0.51 16.64
C ASN A 159 6.58 -0.72 16.36
N ASP A 160 5.99 -1.82 16.84
CA ASP A 160 4.55 -2.00 16.71
C ASP A 160 3.81 -1.01 17.60
N SER A 161 2.75 -0.40 17.04
CA SER A 161 1.93 0.58 17.74
C SER A 161 0.45 0.22 17.61
N PRO A 162 -0.36 0.40 18.67
CA PRO A 162 -1.80 0.19 18.58
C PRO A 162 -2.52 1.30 17.78
N TYR A 163 -1.86 2.42 17.54
CA TYR A 163 -2.47 3.59 16.90
C TYR A 163 -2.40 3.52 15.38
N SER A 164 -3.37 4.17 14.75
CA SER A 164 -3.41 4.42 13.31
C SER A 164 -3.66 5.90 13.04
N LEU A 165 -2.82 6.51 12.21
CA LEU A 165 -2.84 7.95 11.95
C LEU A 165 -3.05 8.22 10.46
N LEU A 166 -3.90 9.19 10.16
CA LEU A 166 -4.09 9.71 8.80
C LEU A 166 -3.19 10.92 8.55
N PRO A 167 -2.69 11.10 7.32
CA PRO A 167 -1.86 12.26 6.97
C PRO A 167 -2.71 13.50 6.70
N LYS A 168 -2.12 14.68 6.91
CA LYS A 168 -2.61 15.92 6.32
C LYS A 168 -2.40 15.89 4.80
N ARG A 169 -3.46 16.23 4.04
CA ARG A 169 -3.48 16.15 2.58
C ARG A 169 -3.48 17.52 1.93
N THR A 170 -2.70 17.65 0.85
CA THR A 170 -2.71 18.83 -0.03
C THR A 170 -2.78 18.41 -1.49
N VAL A 171 -3.78 18.88 -2.22
CA VAL A 171 -3.91 18.64 -3.65
C VAL A 171 -2.93 19.54 -4.42
N TYR A 172 -2.30 19.00 -5.46
CA TYR A 172 -1.38 19.79 -6.30
C TYR A 172 -2.09 20.93 -7.04
N PRO A 173 -1.51 22.12 -7.05
CA PRO A 173 -1.94 23.18 -7.97
C PRO A 173 -1.81 22.70 -9.42
N TYR A 174 -2.80 23.00 -10.26
CA TYR A 174 -2.79 22.57 -11.67
C TYR A 174 -1.56 23.03 -12.46
N LYS A 175 -0.96 24.18 -12.09
CA LYS A 175 0.28 24.69 -12.69
C LYS A 175 1.48 23.76 -12.45
N GLU A 176 1.61 23.18 -11.26
CA GLU A 176 2.67 22.21 -10.91
C GLU A 176 2.50 20.89 -11.68
N LEU A 177 1.27 20.42 -11.87
CA LEU A 177 0.97 19.23 -12.67
C LEU A 177 1.40 19.41 -14.14
N LYS A 178 1.27 20.63 -14.69
CA LYS A 178 1.79 20.96 -16.03
C LYS A 178 3.31 20.94 -16.09
N ALA A 179 4.00 21.44 -15.07
CA ALA A 179 5.46 21.47 -14.99
C ALA A 179 6.06 20.05 -14.91
N LYS A 180 5.40 19.12 -14.20
CA LYS A 180 5.78 17.69 -14.15
C LYS A 180 5.52 16.92 -15.46
N LYS A 181 5.15 17.62 -16.56
CA LYS A 181 4.81 17.04 -17.88
C LYS A 181 3.70 15.97 -17.81
N ILE A 182 2.88 16.00 -16.78
CA ILE A 182 1.68 15.17 -16.67
C ILE A 182 0.65 15.77 -17.62
N ARG A 183 0.75 15.44 -18.89
CA ARG A 183 -0.17 15.90 -19.93
C ARG A 183 -1.31 14.92 -20.10
N LYS A 184 -2.48 15.47 -20.44
CA LYS A 184 -3.65 14.74 -20.90
C LYS A 184 -3.33 14.19 -22.30
N ASP A 185 -2.75 13.02 -22.42
CA ASP A 185 -2.63 12.28 -23.69
C ASP A 185 -3.71 11.20 -23.74
N ASN A 186 -4.73 11.51 -24.50
CA ASN A 186 -5.58 10.75 -25.42
C ASN A 186 -5.92 9.27 -25.16
N ALA A 187 -6.19 8.80 -23.97
CA ALA A 187 -6.75 7.45 -23.93
C ALA A 187 -7.52 7.14 -22.63
N THR A 188 -8.17 7.96 -22.05
CA THR A 188 -9.33 7.72 -21.17
C THR A 188 -9.84 9.08 -20.72
N GLU A 189 -11.11 9.32 -20.90
CA GLU A 189 -11.81 10.51 -20.48
C GLU A 189 -11.78 10.71 -18.95
N TYR A 190 -10.60 11.06 -18.44
CA TYR A 190 -10.54 11.58 -17.08
C TYR A 190 -11.14 12.99 -17.11
N LYS A 191 -12.25 13.18 -16.45
CA LYS A 191 -12.70 14.53 -16.15
C LYS A 191 -11.52 15.25 -15.47
N LYS A 192 -11.19 16.45 -15.93
CA LYS A 192 -10.05 17.27 -15.42
C LYS A 192 -10.02 17.32 -13.88
N LYS A 193 -11.20 17.38 -13.24
CA LYS A 193 -11.35 17.38 -11.77
C LYS A 193 -10.87 16.07 -11.13
N ASP A 194 -11.17 14.92 -11.72
CA ASP A 194 -10.76 13.59 -11.19
C ASP A 194 -9.25 13.39 -11.31
N PHE A 195 -8.65 13.87 -12.43
CA PHE A 195 -7.21 13.84 -12.61
C PHE A 195 -6.49 14.70 -11.57
N ILE A 196 -6.96 15.94 -11.35
CA ILE A 196 -6.37 16.84 -10.36
C ILE A 196 -6.48 16.23 -8.96
N SER A 197 -7.63 15.69 -8.57
CA SER A 197 -7.86 15.11 -7.23
C SER A 197 -7.07 13.84 -6.97
N SER A 198 -6.61 13.13 -8.03
CA SER A 198 -5.78 11.93 -7.93
C SER A 198 -4.28 12.20 -7.84
N ASN A 199 -3.88 13.49 -7.84
CA ASN A 199 -2.49 13.91 -7.68
C ASN A 199 -2.41 14.82 -6.45
N TYR A 200 -1.80 14.32 -5.37
CA TYR A 200 -1.80 14.98 -4.08
C TYR A 200 -0.57 14.62 -3.24
N ARG A 201 -0.32 15.43 -2.21
CA ARG A 201 0.69 15.19 -1.18
C ARG A 201 0.02 14.75 0.12
N CYS A 202 0.67 13.88 0.84
CA CYS A 202 0.34 13.48 2.19
C CYS A 202 1.53 13.77 3.10
N LYS A 203 1.28 14.39 4.25
CA LYS A 203 2.29 14.61 5.28
C LYS A 203 1.75 14.11 6.62
N PHE A 204 2.47 13.17 7.24
CA PHE A 204 2.21 12.73 8.60
C PHE A 204 2.85 13.66 9.62
N ASP A 205 2.33 13.64 10.83
CA ASP A 205 2.89 14.36 11.96
C ASP A 205 4.31 13.91 12.27
N ASP A 206 5.15 14.86 12.73
CA ASP A 206 6.56 14.59 13.03
C ASP A 206 6.72 13.57 14.19
N ASN A 207 5.76 13.47 15.10
CA ASN A 207 5.74 12.55 16.23
C ASN A 207 5.18 11.15 15.85
N SER A 208 4.78 10.93 14.61
CA SER A 208 4.31 9.62 14.16
C SER A 208 5.47 8.67 13.82
N ILE A 209 5.37 7.41 14.22
CA ILE A 209 6.25 6.34 13.74
C ILE A 209 5.67 5.68 12.49
N ILE A 210 6.49 4.96 11.74
CA ILE A 210 6.08 4.39 10.44
C ILE A 210 4.90 3.42 10.58
N SER A 211 4.90 2.59 11.62
CA SER A 211 3.84 1.59 11.89
C SER A 211 2.47 2.17 12.27
N GLU A 212 2.41 3.48 12.55
CA GLU A 212 1.15 4.19 12.79
C GLU A 212 0.53 4.78 11.52
N ARG A 213 1.31 4.92 10.45
CA ARG A 213 0.93 5.67 9.24
C ARG A 213 0.05 4.88 8.32
N VAL A 214 -1.05 5.48 7.90
CA VAL A 214 -2.04 4.87 7.00
C VAL A 214 -2.29 5.77 5.81
N LEU A 215 -2.05 5.27 4.61
CA LEU A 215 -2.50 5.89 3.39
C LEU A 215 -3.90 5.37 3.06
N SER A 216 -4.92 6.13 3.43
CA SER A 216 -6.31 5.80 3.16
C SER A 216 -6.78 6.40 1.84
N PRO A 217 -7.82 5.84 1.19
CA PRO A 217 -8.43 6.38 -0.01
C PRO A 217 -8.97 7.80 0.19
N VAL A 218 -8.63 8.70 -0.73
CA VAL A 218 -9.05 10.12 -0.64
C VAL A 218 -9.51 10.71 -1.97
N SER A 219 -9.13 10.12 -3.11
CA SER A 219 -9.58 10.56 -4.43
C SER A 219 -10.79 9.75 -4.90
N PRO A 220 -11.62 10.30 -5.82
CA PRO A 220 -12.70 9.53 -6.43
C PRO A 220 -12.24 8.25 -7.12
N ALA A 221 -10.99 8.22 -7.62
CA ALA A 221 -10.41 7.03 -8.24
C ALA A 221 -10.12 5.91 -7.25
N GLU A 222 -9.97 6.24 -5.96
CA GLU A 222 -9.64 5.35 -4.86
C GLU A 222 -10.83 4.99 -3.98
N SER A 223 -12.05 5.41 -4.34
CA SER A 223 -13.22 5.36 -3.44
C SER A 223 -13.60 3.96 -2.93
N LYS A 224 -13.00 2.91 -3.51
CA LYS A 224 -13.11 1.51 -3.05
C LYS A 224 -11.76 0.91 -2.65
N GLY A 225 -10.68 1.66 -2.73
CA GLY A 225 -9.40 1.23 -2.16
C GLY A 225 -8.15 1.68 -2.89
N ILE A 226 -7.07 1.66 -2.13
CA ILE A 226 -5.68 1.65 -2.57
C ILE A 226 -5.20 0.22 -2.43
N GLU A 227 -4.83 -0.43 -3.54
CA GLU A 227 -4.53 -1.85 -3.55
C GLU A 227 -3.08 -2.13 -3.97
N ASP A 228 -2.47 -3.13 -3.34
CA ASP A 228 -1.26 -3.83 -3.80
C ASP A 228 -0.09 -2.90 -4.12
N ALA A 229 0.30 -2.05 -3.16
CA ALA A 229 1.44 -1.15 -3.32
C ALA A 229 2.74 -1.95 -3.46
N ARG A 230 3.47 -1.74 -4.57
CA ARG A 230 4.73 -2.39 -4.91
C ARG A 230 5.87 -1.41 -4.73
N PHE A 231 6.39 -1.38 -3.52
CA PHE A 231 7.50 -0.49 -3.18
C PHE A 231 8.83 -0.98 -3.76
N VAL A 232 9.66 -0.02 -4.15
CA VAL A 232 11.05 -0.22 -4.54
C VAL A 232 11.89 0.96 -4.06
N LYS A 233 13.08 0.69 -3.53
CA LYS A 233 14.10 1.72 -3.33
C LYS A 233 14.77 1.96 -4.68
N PHE A 234 14.55 3.13 -5.24
CA PHE A 234 15.09 3.53 -6.54
C PHE A 234 16.36 4.34 -6.34
N ASN A 235 17.43 3.89 -6.96
CA ASN A 235 18.73 4.55 -6.93
C ASN A 235 18.95 5.28 -8.27
N ASP A 236 19.11 6.60 -8.22
CA ASP A 236 19.54 7.43 -9.35
C ASP A 236 20.87 8.09 -8.95
N GLU A 237 21.83 8.15 -9.81
CA GLU A 237 23.24 8.55 -9.65
C GLU A 237 23.67 9.16 -8.29
N ASN A 238 22.96 10.15 -7.76
CA ASN A 238 23.27 10.85 -6.50
C ASN A 238 22.11 10.90 -5.48
N ASP A 239 20.98 10.23 -5.76
CA ASP A 239 19.79 10.31 -4.91
C ASP A 239 19.10 8.96 -4.84
N SER A 240 18.57 8.60 -3.69
CA SER A 240 17.75 7.41 -3.52
C SER A 240 16.37 7.78 -2.99
N LYS A 241 15.33 7.28 -3.65
CA LYS A 241 13.93 7.48 -3.29
C LYS A 241 13.21 6.15 -3.26
N TYR A 242 12.06 6.16 -2.63
CA TYR A 242 11.14 5.04 -2.70
C TYR A 242 10.01 5.39 -3.65
N PHE A 243 9.77 4.51 -4.60
CA PHE A 243 8.58 4.54 -5.43
C PHE A 243 7.71 3.32 -5.14
N ALA A 244 6.41 3.49 -5.24
CA ALA A 244 5.50 2.36 -5.28
C ALA A 244 4.44 2.57 -6.35
N THR A 245 4.26 1.61 -7.22
CA THR A 245 3.04 1.57 -8.03
C THR A 245 1.93 0.91 -7.23
N TYR A 246 0.72 1.41 -7.36
CA TYR A 246 -0.46 0.82 -6.72
C TYR A 246 -1.69 0.92 -7.62
N THR A 247 -2.72 0.17 -7.29
CA THR A 247 -3.99 0.20 -7.98
C THR A 247 -4.99 1.03 -7.20
N ALA A 248 -5.45 2.13 -7.77
CA ALA A 248 -6.61 2.87 -7.31
C ALA A 248 -7.88 2.24 -7.90
N TYR A 249 -8.82 1.86 -7.03
CA TYR A 249 -10.07 1.23 -7.42
C TYR A 249 -11.28 2.04 -6.96
N ASN A 250 -12.25 2.25 -7.84
CA ASN A 250 -13.47 3.02 -7.55
C ASN A 250 -14.76 2.20 -7.62
N GLY A 251 -14.64 0.86 -7.70
CA GLY A 251 -15.77 -0.05 -7.85
C GLY A 251 -16.16 -0.33 -9.31
N LYS A 252 -15.63 0.43 -10.26
CA LYS A 252 -15.96 0.31 -11.71
C LYS A 252 -14.72 0.22 -12.59
N SER A 253 -13.67 0.94 -12.23
CA SER A 253 -12.44 1.04 -13.01
C SER A 253 -11.21 0.95 -12.13
N LEU A 254 -10.15 0.40 -12.68
CA LEU A 254 -8.82 0.35 -12.10
C LEU A 254 -7.97 1.46 -12.68
N ARG A 255 -7.08 2.03 -11.88
CA ARG A 255 -6.11 3.02 -12.31
C ARG A 255 -4.78 2.78 -11.62
N THR A 256 -3.73 2.60 -12.41
CA THR A 256 -2.39 2.51 -11.81
C THR A 256 -1.89 3.90 -11.46
N GLN A 257 -1.47 4.06 -10.23
CA GLN A 257 -0.87 5.26 -9.69
C GLN A 257 0.52 4.97 -9.12
N ILE A 258 1.26 6.03 -8.80
CA ILE A 258 2.60 5.96 -8.22
C ILE A 258 2.67 6.78 -6.95
N ILE A 259 3.30 6.21 -5.93
CA ILE A 259 3.70 6.87 -4.69
C ILE A 259 5.19 7.18 -4.81
N GLU A 260 5.61 8.36 -4.34
CA GLU A 260 7.00 8.76 -4.15
C GLU A 260 7.18 9.20 -2.69
N THR A 261 8.26 8.75 -2.04
CA THR A 261 8.67 9.18 -0.69
C THR A 261 10.17 8.99 -0.50
N THR A 262 10.77 9.74 0.42
CA THR A 262 12.17 9.55 0.85
C THR A 262 12.26 9.05 2.30
N ASP A 263 11.19 9.23 3.08
CA ASP A 263 11.20 9.12 4.54
C ASP A 263 9.97 8.39 5.14
N PHE A 264 9.08 7.89 4.30
CA PHE A 264 7.79 7.31 4.70
C PHE A 264 6.91 8.24 5.57
N LYS A 265 7.24 9.53 5.65
CA LYS A 265 6.46 10.56 6.34
C LYS A 265 5.80 11.53 5.36
N ASN A 266 6.54 11.91 4.31
CA ASN A 266 6.07 12.77 3.25
C ASN A 266 5.89 11.94 1.98
N PHE A 267 4.69 11.94 1.44
CA PHE A 267 4.33 11.16 0.25
C PHE A 267 3.80 12.06 -0.85
N GLU A 268 4.22 11.81 -2.07
CA GLU A 268 3.63 12.35 -3.28
C GLU A 268 2.91 11.25 -4.03
N LEU A 269 1.63 11.43 -4.33
CA LEU A 269 0.83 10.47 -5.09
C LEU A 269 0.49 11.06 -6.45
N GLY A 270 0.75 10.29 -7.50
CA GLY A 270 0.59 10.71 -8.88
C GLY A 270 -0.02 9.66 -9.78
N THR A 271 -0.60 10.07 -10.90
CA THR A 271 -1.23 9.17 -11.86
C THR A 271 -0.25 8.77 -12.95
N LEU A 272 -0.06 7.47 -13.17
CA LEU A 272 0.61 6.96 -14.38
C LEU A 272 -0.31 7.11 -15.59
N HIS A 273 0.26 7.39 -16.75
CA HIS A 273 -0.47 7.58 -17.98
C HIS A 273 0.29 7.07 -19.21
N GLY A 274 -0.41 6.95 -20.32
CA GLY A 274 0.12 6.44 -21.57
C GLY A 274 -0.66 5.26 -22.10
N LYS A 275 -0.42 4.89 -23.36
CA LYS A 275 -1.18 3.85 -24.07
C LYS A 275 -1.07 2.46 -23.43
N MET A 276 0.05 2.23 -22.70
CA MET A 276 0.35 0.93 -22.11
C MET A 276 0.01 0.84 -20.61
N VAL A 277 -0.54 1.91 -20.03
CA VAL A 277 -1.01 1.89 -18.64
C VAL A 277 -2.42 1.31 -18.60
N ASN A 278 -2.51 -0.01 -18.67
CA ASN A 278 -3.75 -0.78 -18.63
C ASN A 278 -3.63 -1.84 -17.54
N ASP A 279 -4.77 -2.21 -16.94
CA ASP A 279 -4.86 -3.19 -15.86
C ASP A 279 -4.05 -2.77 -14.61
N LYS A 280 -3.66 -3.71 -13.80
CA LYS A 280 -2.93 -3.56 -12.53
C LYS A 280 -1.65 -4.40 -12.52
N GLY A 281 -0.87 -4.31 -11.44
CA GLY A 281 0.30 -5.15 -11.25
C GLY A 281 1.54 -4.64 -11.97
N MET A 282 1.71 -3.33 -12.09
CA MET A 282 2.95 -2.73 -12.56
C MET A 282 4.01 -2.73 -11.46
N ALA A 283 5.30 -2.95 -11.80
CA ALA A 283 6.40 -2.90 -10.84
C ALA A 283 7.65 -2.27 -11.47
N LEU A 284 8.15 -1.21 -10.83
CA LEU A 284 9.28 -0.41 -11.31
C LEU A 284 10.61 -1.11 -10.99
N PHE A 285 11.57 -1.04 -11.88
CA PHE A 285 12.95 -1.46 -11.62
C PHE A 285 13.64 -0.53 -10.62
N PRO A 286 14.63 -1.03 -9.83
CA PRO A 286 15.27 -0.25 -8.77
C PRO A 286 16.25 0.84 -9.28
N ARG A 287 16.53 0.89 -10.55
CA ARG A 287 17.35 1.90 -11.22
C ARG A 287 17.05 2.01 -12.70
N LYS A 288 17.54 3.07 -13.33
CA LYS A 288 17.55 3.17 -14.80
C LYS A 288 18.52 2.16 -15.43
N ILE A 289 18.18 1.66 -16.59
CA ILE A 289 19.04 0.84 -17.43
C ILE A 289 19.24 1.60 -18.72
N LYS A 290 20.50 1.92 -19.08
CA LYS A 290 20.83 2.75 -20.26
C LYS A 290 20.03 4.07 -20.31
N GLY A 291 19.90 4.73 -19.16
CA GLY A 291 19.21 6.02 -19.02
C GLY A 291 17.69 5.96 -19.01
N LYS A 292 17.06 4.79 -19.12
CA LYS A 292 15.60 4.62 -19.16
C LYS A 292 15.05 3.96 -17.91
N TYR A 293 13.82 4.33 -17.54
CA TYR A 293 13.00 3.62 -16.57
C TYR A 293 12.42 2.35 -17.20
N PHE A 294 12.33 1.29 -16.42
CA PHE A 294 11.68 0.02 -16.78
C PHE A 294 10.60 -0.36 -15.78
N ILE A 295 9.49 -0.90 -16.28
CA ILE A 295 8.40 -1.46 -15.50
C ILE A 295 7.99 -2.80 -16.08
N THR A 296 7.82 -3.81 -15.22
CA THR A 296 7.08 -5.03 -15.58
C THR A 296 5.59 -4.80 -15.42
N SER A 297 4.78 -5.35 -16.32
CA SER A 297 3.33 -5.18 -16.31
C SER A 297 2.60 -6.42 -16.84
N ARG A 298 1.27 -6.41 -16.71
CA ARG A 298 0.37 -7.46 -17.18
C ARG A 298 -0.84 -6.83 -17.87
N GLN A 299 -0.63 -6.22 -19.01
CA GLN A 299 -1.58 -5.32 -19.68
C GLN A 299 -2.82 -6.01 -20.23
N ASP A 300 -2.74 -7.30 -20.55
CA ASP A 300 -3.84 -8.12 -21.06
C ASP A 300 -4.46 -9.03 -19.98
N GLY A 301 -3.98 -8.93 -18.75
CA GLY A 301 -4.44 -9.76 -17.64
C GLY A 301 -3.88 -11.19 -17.63
N GLU A 302 -3.07 -11.57 -18.63
CA GLU A 302 -2.59 -12.95 -18.83
C GLU A 302 -1.07 -13.04 -18.81
N ASN A 303 -0.40 -12.21 -19.64
CA ASN A 303 1.00 -12.34 -19.99
C ASN A 303 1.89 -11.31 -19.27
N LEU A 304 3.18 -11.61 -19.12
CA LEU A 304 4.16 -10.70 -18.57
C LEU A 304 4.78 -9.82 -19.65
N TYR A 305 4.69 -8.52 -19.46
CA TYR A 305 5.22 -7.49 -20.35
C TYR A 305 6.33 -6.68 -19.68
N MET A 306 7.20 -6.11 -20.51
CA MET A 306 8.18 -5.10 -20.13
C MET A 306 7.87 -3.79 -20.83
N MET A 307 7.91 -2.69 -20.08
CA MET A 307 7.77 -1.33 -20.58
C MET A 307 9.06 -0.54 -20.36
N GLU A 308 9.36 0.39 -21.25
CA GLU A 308 10.45 1.37 -21.09
C GLU A 308 9.96 2.79 -21.29
N SER A 309 10.58 3.76 -20.60
CA SER A 309 10.27 5.16 -20.74
C SER A 309 11.41 6.09 -20.29
N ASP A 310 11.49 7.27 -20.90
CA ASP A 310 12.33 8.37 -20.42
C ASP A 310 11.65 9.20 -19.32
N ASN A 311 10.38 8.93 -19.03
CA ASN A 311 9.58 9.64 -18.05
C ASN A 311 8.81 8.64 -17.17
N ILE A 312 9.07 8.67 -15.87
CA ILE A 312 8.48 7.74 -14.89
C ILE A 312 6.95 7.77 -14.85
N TYR A 313 6.31 8.86 -15.26
CA TYR A 313 4.85 9.00 -15.26
C TYR A 313 4.19 8.57 -16.58
N LYS A 314 4.96 8.39 -17.69
CA LYS A 314 4.39 8.18 -19.04
C LYS A 314 4.91 6.91 -19.71
N TRP A 315 4.00 5.97 -20.03
CA TRP A 315 4.33 4.64 -20.54
C TRP A 315 3.57 4.34 -21.84
N ASN A 316 4.26 4.38 -22.98
CA ASN A 316 3.67 4.22 -24.32
C ASN A 316 4.15 3.01 -25.09
N LYS A 317 5.21 2.36 -24.62
CA LYS A 317 5.84 1.21 -25.30
C LYS A 317 5.87 0.02 -24.35
N SER A 318 5.54 -1.13 -24.88
CA SER A 318 5.65 -2.40 -24.18
C SER A 318 6.04 -3.51 -25.12
N LYS A 319 6.63 -4.56 -24.56
CA LYS A 319 6.97 -5.78 -25.26
C LYS A 319 6.60 -6.97 -24.38
N LEU A 320 5.98 -7.97 -24.97
CA LEU A 320 5.76 -9.28 -24.36
C LEU A 320 7.11 -9.93 -24.06
N ILE A 321 7.34 -10.37 -22.82
CA ILE A 321 8.58 -11.05 -22.42
C ILE A 321 8.38 -12.51 -22.03
N LEU A 322 7.21 -12.86 -21.47
CA LEU A 322 6.91 -14.23 -21.09
C LEU A 322 5.41 -14.52 -21.16
N GLN A 323 5.06 -15.71 -21.66
CA GLN A 323 3.71 -16.25 -21.70
C GLN A 323 3.58 -17.45 -20.75
N PRO A 324 2.41 -17.67 -20.17
CA PRO A 324 2.10 -18.91 -19.45
C PRO A 324 2.27 -20.13 -20.36
N LYS A 325 2.85 -21.22 -19.85
CA LYS A 325 3.09 -22.44 -20.65
C LYS A 325 3.01 -23.73 -19.82
N ARG A 326 3.17 -23.63 -18.48
CA ARG A 326 3.24 -24.79 -17.60
C ARG A 326 1.87 -25.07 -16.98
N MET A 327 1.63 -26.29 -16.60
CA MET A 327 0.33 -26.67 -16.02
C MET A 327 -0.08 -25.82 -14.81
N TRP A 328 0.89 -25.30 -14.06
CA TRP A 328 0.65 -24.46 -12.89
C TRP A 328 0.55 -22.96 -13.19
N ASP A 329 0.86 -22.51 -14.43
CA ASP A 329 0.79 -21.10 -14.81
C ASP A 329 -0.15 -20.81 -16.01
N LEU A 330 -0.83 -21.81 -16.56
CA LEU A 330 -1.57 -21.72 -17.83
C LEU A 330 -2.62 -20.61 -17.90
N MET A 331 -3.18 -20.18 -16.78
CA MET A 331 -4.21 -19.14 -16.80
C MET A 331 -3.65 -17.74 -16.81
N GLN A 332 -2.53 -17.50 -16.10
CA GLN A 332 -2.03 -16.15 -15.89
C GLN A 332 -0.63 -16.17 -15.31
N LEU A 333 0.17 -15.17 -15.70
CA LEU A 333 1.48 -14.86 -15.16
C LEU A 333 1.60 -13.37 -14.88
N GLY A 334 2.24 -12.96 -13.78
CA GLY A 334 2.51 -11.56 -13.46
C GLY A 334 3.65 -11.42 -12.47
N ASN A 335 4.07 -10.19 -12.16
CA ASN A 335 5.12 -9.95 -11.18
C ASN A 335 4.62 -9.99 -9.74
N CYS A 336 5.52 -10.29 -8.80
CA CYS A 336 5.36 -10.14 -7.36
C CYS A 336 6.19 -8.95 -6.83
N GLY A 337 6.13 -7.81 -7.51
CA GLY A 337 6.89 -6.62 -7.17
C GLY A 337 8.09 -6.38 -8.08
N SER A 338 8.96 -5.47 -7.65
CA SER A 338 10.13 -5.03 -8.40
C SER A 338 11.19 -6.13 -8.50
N PRO A 339 11.91 -6.24 -9.61
CA PRO A 339 13.03 -7.17 -9.72
C PRO A 339 14.17 -6.75 -8.80
N ILE A 340 14.95 -7.73 -8.38
CA ILE A 340 16.13 -7.55 -7.53
C ILE A 340 17.37 -7.81 -8.38
N GLU A 341 18.33 -6.89 -8.35
CA GLU A 341 19.59 -7.04 -9.04
C GLU A 341 20.46 -8.11 -8.37
N THR A 342 21.00 -9.03 -9.16
CA THR A 342 21.97 -10.05 -8.73
C THR A 342 23.11 -10.16 -9.75
N ASP A 343 24.23 -10.76 -9.40
CA ASP A 343 25.34 -10.99 -10.33
C ASP A 343 24.94 -11.86 -11.55
N ALA A 344 23.90 -12.68 -11.39
CA ALA A 344 23.40 -13.57 -12.46
C ALA A 344 22.35 -12.91 -13.38
N GLY A 345 21.77 -11.77 -12.99
CA GLY A 345 20.70 -11.11 -13.72
C GLY A 345 19.68 -10.45 -12.77
N TRP A 346 18.63 -9.88 -13.35
CA TRP A 346 17.48 -9.37 -12.61
C TRP A 346 16.60 -10.53 -12.15
N LEU A 347 16.60 -10.83 -10.86
CA LEU A 347 15.70 -11.80 -10.25
C LEU A 347 14.31 -11.17 -10.10
N LEU A 348 13.36 -11.61 -10.88
CA LEU A 348 11.96 -11.18 -10.80
C LEU A 348 11.12 -12.31 -10.23
N LEU A 349 10.54 -12.10 -9.03
CA LEU A 349 9.52 -12.98 -8.52
C LEU A 349 8.23 -12.79 -9.33
N THR A 350 7.57 -13.89 -9.63
CA THR A 350 6.32 -13.92 -10.40
C THR A 350 5.25 -14.66 -9.63
N HIS A 351 4.00 -14.25 -9.80
CA HIS A 351 2.87 -15.08 -9.45
C HIS A 351 2.32 -15.76 -10.70
N ALA A 352 1.73 -16.90 -10.51
CA ALA A 352 1.07 -17.62 -11.57
C ALA A 352 -0.25 -18.24 -11.07
N VAL A 353 -1.16 -18.49 -12.00
CA VAL A 353 -2.48 -19.03 -11.71
C VAL A 353 -2.67 -20.32 -12.49
N GLY A 354 -2.94 -21.38 -11.76
CA GLY A 354 -3.20 -22.71 -12.28
C GLY A 354 -4.65 -23.20 -12.03
N PRO A 355 -4.85 -24.52 -12.10
CA PRO A 355 -6.16 -25.13 -11.90
C PRO A 355 -6.82 -24.73 -10.57
N VAL A 356 -8.15 -24.64 -10.57
CA VAL A 356 -8.97 -24.23 -9.41
C VAL A 356 -8.56 -22.87 -8.86
N ARG A 357 -8.03 -21.99 -9.73
CA ARG A 357 -7.55 -20.65 -9.38
C ARG A 357 -6.48 -20.66 -8.26
N LYS A 358 -5.65 -21.70 -8.20
CA LYS A 358 -4.53 -21.77 -7.26
C LYS A 358 -3.45 -20.80 -7.69
N TYR A 359 -3.13 -19.83 -6.81
CA TYR A 359 -2.01 -18.90 -7.01
C TYR A 359 -0.74 -19.45 -6.36
N VAL A 360 0.35 -19.36 -7.10
CA VAL A 360 1.69 -19.76 -6.64
C VAL A 360 2.69 -18.65 -6.92
N ILE A 361 3.78 -18.63 -6.17
CA ILE A 361 4.93 -17.73 -6.45
C ILE A 361 6.02 -18.56 -7.13
N SER A 362 6.57 -18.00 -8.20
CA SER A 362 7.72 -18.52 -8.94
C SER A 362 8.74 -17.41 -9.18
N ALA A 363 9.72 -17.62 -10.03
CA ALA A 363 10.72 -16.61 -10.38
C ALA A 363 11.23 -16.80 -11.81
N ILE A 364 11.67 -15.68 -12.40
CA ILE A 364 12.43 -15.65 -13.67
C ILE A 364 13.69 -14.81 -13.49
N LEU A 365 14.66 -15.05 -14.33
CA LEU A 365 15.90 -14.29 -14.41
C LEU A 365 15.93 -13.53 -15.73
N LEU A 366 16.17 -12.19 -15.66
CA LEU A 366 16.29 -11.36 -16.85
C LEU A 366 17.75 -10.89 -17.00
N ASP A 367 18.16 -10.66 -18.24
CA ASP A 367 19.49 -10.14 -18.56
C ASP A 367 19.66 -8.72 -17.98
N LEU A 368 20.82 -8.44 -17.37
CA LEU A 368 21.10 -7.17 -16.68
C LEU A 368 21.10 -5.97 -17.64
N GLU A 369 21.66 -6.15 -18.84
CA GLU A 369 21.81 -5.08 -19.83
C GLU A 369 20.62 -4.98 -20.79
N ASN A 370 19.85 -6.06 -20.91
CA ASN A 370 18.69 -6.15 -21.77
C ASN A 370 17.52 -6.84 -21.07
N PRO A 371 16.77 -6.14 -20.20
CA PRO A 371 15.71 -6.73 -19.38
C PRO A 371 14.53 -7.29 -20.19
N TYR A 372 14.51 -7.11 -21.50
CA TYR A 372 13.57 -7.79 -22.40
C TYR A 372 13.89 -9.28 -22.60
N LYS A 373 15.11 -9.70 -22.25
CA LYS A 373 15.57 -11.07 -22.46
C LYS A 373 15.43 -11.86 -21.16
N VAL A 374 14.56 -12.86 -21.18
CA VAL A 374 14.49 -13.89 -20.14
C VAL A 374 15.64 -14.86 -20.35
N ILE A 375 16.51 -15.00 -19.35
CA ILE A 375 17.70 -15.86 -19.39
C ILE A 375 17.58 -17.10 -18.51
N GLY A 376 16.52 -17.17 -17.68
CA GLY A 376 16.21 -18.35 -16.87
C GLY A 376 14.78 -18.31 -16.35
N VAL A 377 14.19 -19.48 -16.20
CA VAL A 377 12.85 -19.66 -15.62
C VAL A 377 12.86 -20.86 -14.69
N LEU A 378 12.03 -20.82 -13.64
CA LEU A 378 11.83 -22.00 -12.79
C LEU A 378 10.82 -22.94 -13.45
N ASN A 379 11.12 -24.24 -13.44
CA ASN A 379 10.22 -25.26 -13.98
C ASN A 379 9.08 -25.62 -13.03
N GLU A 380 9.28 -25.39 -11.72
CA GLU A 380 8.32 -25.63 -10.65
C GLU A 380 8.08 -24.36 -9.85
N PRO A 381 6.93 -24.21 -9.18
CA PRO A 381 6.68 -23.12 -8.26
C PRO A 381 7.73 -23.07 -7.14
N LEU A 382 8.09 -21.87 -6.74
CA LEU A 382 8.96 -21.63 -5.60
C LEU A 382 8.21 -21.75 -4.27
N LEU A 383 6.98 -21.22 -4.23
CA LEU A 383 6.12 -21.21 -3.06
C LEU A 383 4.66 -21.47 -3.47
N GLU A 384 4.03 -22.39 -2.75
CA GLU A 384 2.63 -22.76 -2.91
C GLU A 384 1.90 -22.70 -1.58
N PRO A 385 0.57 -22.47 -1.55
CA PRO A 385 -0.20 -22.55 -0.33
C PRO A 385 -0.21 -23.99 0.18
N ASP A 386 0.13 -24.19 1.45
CA ASP A 386 -0.05 -25.46 2.14
C ASP A 386 -1.46 -25.58 2.79
N GLU A 387 -1.74 -26.68 3.47
CA GLU A 387 -3.04 -26.93 4.09
C GLU A 387 -3.44 -25.85 5.11
N THR A 388 -2.48 -25.22 5.78
CA THR A 388 -2.72 -24.16 6.78
C THR A 388 -2.91 -22.76 6.18
N GLU A 389 -2.70 -22.62 4.87
CA GLU A 389 -2.73 -21.36 4.12
C GLU A 389 -3.84 -21.32 3.06
N ARG A 390 -4.60 -22.39 2.92
CA ARG A 390 -5.61 -22.53 1.88
C ARG A 390 -6.93 -21.82 2.18
N GLU A 391 -7.18 -21.51 3.44
CA GLU A 391 -8.43 -20.89 3.88
C GLU A 391 -8.25 -19.41 4.11
N GLY A 392 -9.23 -18.60 3.72
CA GLY A 392 -9.24 -17.16 3.89
C GLY A 392 -10.27 -16.46 3.03
N TYR A 393 -10.10 -15.14 2.84
CA TYR A 393 -11.00 -14.32 2.05
C TYR A 393 -11.03 -14.76 0.56
N VAL A 394 -9.86 -15.11 0.01
CA VAL A 394 -9.73 -15.74 -1.30
C VAL A 394 -8.91 -17.02 -1.17
N PRO A 395 -9.53 -18.21 -1.17
CA PRO A 395 -8.85 -19.47 -0.93
C PRO A 395 -7.74 -19.80 -1.95
N ASN A 396 -6.75 -20.58 -1.50
CA ASN A 396 -5.67 -21.13 -2.33
C ASN A 396 -4.75 -20.07 -2.98
N VAL A 397 -4.47 -18.98 -2.30
CA VAL A 397 -3.63 -17.88 -2.81
C VAL A 397 -2.39 -17.70 -1.95
N VAL A 398 -1.20 -17.69 -2.57
CA VAL A 398 0.00 -17.05 -2.05
C VAL A 398 0.40 -15.93 -2.99
N TYR A 399 0.70 -14.74 -2.43
CA TYR A 399 0.97 -13.54 -3.23
C TYR A 399 1.94 -12.60 -2.52
N SER A 400 2.79 -11.91 -3.30
CA SER A 400 3.71 -10.89 -2.77
C SER A 400 3.72 -9.67 -3.67
N CYS A 401 4.05 -8.51 -3.10
CA CYS A 401 4.23 -7.24 -3.80
C CYS A 401 5.67 -6.71 -3.74
N GLY A 402 6.60 -7.44 -3.12
CA GLY A 402 8.01 -7.07 -3.07
C GLY A 402 8.78 -7.85 -2.02
N SER A 403 10.03 -8.17 -2.32
CA SER A 403 10.94 -8.97 -1.50
C SER A 403 12.33 -8.34 -1.44
N ILE A 404 13.18 -8.83 -0.54
CA ILE A 404 14.53 -8.31 -0.29
C ILE A 404 15.54 -9.45 -0.32
N ILE A 405 16.73 -9.17 -0.84
CA ILE A 405 17.93 -9.99 -0.61
C ILE A 405 18.77 -9.33 0.49
N HIS A 406 19.10 -10.08 1.52
CA HIS A 406 20.03 -9.69 2.57
C HIS A 406 20.96 -10.88 2.91
N ASN A 407 22.26 -10.64 2.97
CA ASN A 407 23.29 -11.66 3.31
C ASN A 407 23.07 -13.02 2.64
N ASN A 408 22.95 -13.07 1.34
CA ASN A 408 22.69 -14.29 0.54
C ASN A 408 21.32 -14.95 0.73
N TYR A 409 20.40 -14.39 1.51
CA TYR A 409 19.05 -14.88 1.64
C TYR A 409 18.06 -13.97 0.88
N LEU A 410 17.27 -14.57 0.02
CA LEU A 410 16.05 -13.95 -0.48
C LEU A 410 14.97 -14.16 0.59
N VAL A 411 14.44 -13.07 1.13
CA VAL A 411 13.34 -13.05 2.10
C VAL A 411 12.08 -12.55 1.40
N ILE A 412 11.05 -13.38 1.40
CA ILE A 412 9.77 -13.15 0.71
C ILE A 412 8.67 -13.00 1.75
N PRO A 413 8.16 -11.79 2.01
CA PRO A 413 6.89 -11.64 2.69
C PRO A 413 5.78 -12.01 1.71
N TYR A 414 4.78 -12.78 2.13
CA TYR A 414 3.70 -13.20 1.25
C TYR A 414 2.35 -13.25 1.96
N ALA A 415 1.30 -12.97 1.22
CA ALA A 415 -0.09 -13.13 1.65
C ALA A 415 -0.52 -14.60 1.58
N MET A 416 -1.37 -14.98 2.49
CA MET A 416 -2.03 -16.30 2.57
C MET A 416 -3.54 -16.11 2.42
N SER A 417 -4.09 -16.57 1.30
CA SER A 417 -5.54 -16.56 0.99
C SER A 417 -6.23 -15.20 1.24
N ASP A 418 -5.51 -14.09 0.91
CA ASP A 418 -5.95 -12.69 1.07
C ASP A 418 -6.46 -12.36 2.49
N SER A 419 -5.91 -13.00 3.52
CA SER A 419 -6.35 -12.84 4.92
C SER A 419 -5.24 -12.41 5.86
N ALA A 420 -4.06 -12.99 5.70
CA ALA A 420 -2.91 -12.81 6.58
C ALA A 420 -1.61 -12.83 5.77
N CYS A 421 -0.49 -12.55 6.45
CA CYS A 421 0.84 -12.60 5.85
C CYS A 421 1.75 -13.56 6.60
N GLY A 422 2.64 -14.20 5.83
CA GLY A 422 3.76 -15.00 6.32
C GLY A 422 5.07 -14.55 5.68
N PHE A 423 6.13 -15.23 6.04
CA PHE A 423 7.47 -14.99 5.50
C PHE A 423 8.11 -16.31 5.10
N ALA A 424 8.85 -16.27 3.99
CA ALA A 424 9.66 -17.39 3.55
C ALA A 424 11.07 -16.91 3.19
N LYS A 425 12.06 -17.79 3.30
CA LYS A 425 13.45 -17.50 2.92
C LYS A 425 14.08 -18.64 2.12
N ILE A 426 15.00 -18.28 1.25
CA ILE A 426 15.84 -19.21 0.50
C ILE A 426 17.21 -18.59 0.26
N GLU A 427 18.27 -19.40 0.31
CA GLU A 427 19.60 -18.94 -0.10
C GLU A 427 19.60 -18.61 -1.61
N VAL A 428 20.06 -17.41 -1.96
CA VAL A 428 20.08 -16.92 -3.34
C VAL A 428 20.83 -17.88 -4.27
N LYS A 429 21.99 -18.36 -3.87
CA LYS A 429 22.78 -19.33 -4.65
C LYS A 429 22.01 -20.62 -4.95
N LYS A 430 21.26 -21.13 -3.97
CA LYS A 430 20.41 -22.32 -4.15
C LYS A 430 19.23 -22.06 -5.09
N LEU A 431 18.68 -20.85 -5.06
CA LEU A 431 17.63 -20.45 -5.98
C LEU A 431 18.17 -20.31 -7.40
N LEU A 432 19.28 -19.58 -7.58
CA LEU A 432 19.88 -19.36 -8.90
C LEU A 432 20.28 -20.67 -9.61
N ASN A 433 20.71 -21.69 -8.88
CA ASN A 433 21.03 -23.01 -9.45
C ASN A 433 19.79 -23.80 -9.94
N LYS A 434 18.56 -23.31 -9.71
CA LYS A 434 17.33 -23.97 -10.18
C LYS A 434 16.83 -23.42 -11.53
N PHE A 435 17.39 -22.31 -12.00
CA PHE A 435 17.02 -21.75 -13.29
C PHE A 435 17.56 -22.59 -14.44
N SER A 436 16.74 -22.81 -15.44
CA SER A 436 17.04 -23.50 -16.68
C SER A 436 16.83 -22.57 -17.89
#